data_0b95e46cb5930b82697186af685ace30
#
_entry.id   0b95e46cb5930b82697186af685ace30
#
_cell.length_a   1.000
_cell.length_b   1.000
_cell.length_c   1.000
_cell.angle_alpha   90.00
_cell.angle_beta   90.00
_cell.angle_gamma   90.00
#
_symmetry.space_group_name_H-M   'P 1'
#
loop_
_entity.id
_entity.type
_entity.pdbx_description
1 polymer ?
#
loop_
_entity_poly.entity_id
_entity_poly.type
_entity_poly.pdbx_seq_one_letter_code
_entity_poly.pdbx_strand_id
1 'polypeptide(L)'
;ELYYFLGIEVIQTRVGIMISQRHYILNLLYKFGMTECKPMTTPLERNLKIDASSGTATSESIQYHQLIGSLIYLTITRPNLSYSVNLLSQFMQNPRNLHLNCTKRILRYVSTTVDYGILYKSNTTIRLEGYTDADWAGYKADRRSTSGFVFSLGSGAISWSSKK
;
A
#
# COMPACT_ATOMS: atom_id res chain seq x y z
N GLU A 1 28.08 6.52 -3.29
CA GLU A 1 26.66 6.90 -3.27
C GLU A 1 25.77 5.64 -3.25
N LEU A 2 24.69 5.66 -2.48
CA LEU A 2 23.73 4.55 -2.40
C LEU A 2 22.66 4.75 -3.48
N TYR A 3 22.59 3.81 -4.43
CA TYR A 3 21.59 3.85 -5.52
C TYR A 3 20.49 2.80 -5.36
N TYR A 4 20.77 1.72 -4.64
CA TYR A 4 19.85 0.60 -4.47
C TYR A 4 20.11 -0.16 -3.17
N PHE A 5 19.07 -0.42 -2.40
CA PHE A 5 19.19 -1.16 -1.15
C PHE A 5 17.90 -1.95 -0.87
N LEU A 6 18.06 -3.27 -0.73
CA LEU A 6 16.95 -4.18 -0.40
C LEU A 6 15.69 -3.95 -1.26
N GLY A 7 15.82 -3.79 -2.58
CA GLY A 7 14.69 -3.57 -3.47
C GLY A 7 14.15 -2.14 -3.51
N ILE A 8 14.77 -1.22 -2.76
CA ILE A 8 14.44 0.22 -2.77
C ILE A 8 15.47 0.94 -3.62
N GLU A 9 15.01 1.75 -4.54
CA GLU A 9 15.79 2.64 -5.39
C GLU A 9 15.96 4.00 -4.70
N VAL A 10 17.18 4.50 -4.69
CA VAL A 10 17.52 5.83 -4.16
C VAL A 10 17.91 6.72 -5.34
N ILE A 11 17.05 7.65 -5.68
CA ILE A 11 17.15 8.49 -6.88
C ILE A 11 17.53 9.91 -6.47
N GLN A 12 18.71 10.35 -6.91
CA GLN A 12 19.12 11.75 -6.78
C GLN A 12 18.34 12.60 -7.77
N THR A 13 17.69 13.63 -7.27
CA THR A 13 16.94 14.60 -8.10
C THR A 13 17.51 16.01 -7.90
N ARG A 14 17.11 16.96 -8.75
CA ARG A 14 17.51 18.36 -8.60
C ARG A 14 16.99 19.02 -7.31
N VAL A 15 15.95 18.46 -6.71
CA VAL A 15 15.27 19.04 -5.54
C VAL A 15 15.47 18.22 -4.25
N GLY A 16 16.17 17.08 -4.33
CA GLY A 16 16.41 16.22 -3.18
C GLY A 16 16.58 14.75 -3.54
N ILE A 17 16.29 13.88 -2.60
CA ILE A 17 16.41 12.42 -2.77
C ILE A 17 15.02 11.81 -2.79
N MET A 18 14.75 10.96 -3.77
CA MET A 18 13.53 10.16 -3.84
C MET A 18 13.85 8.69 -3.58
N ILE A 19 13.05 8.05 -2.73
CA ILE A 19 13.07 6.60 -2.58
C ILE A 19 11.84 6.00 -3.26
N SER A 20 12.04 4.95 -4.05
CA SER A 20 10.97 4.28 -4.78
C SER A 20 11.21 2.77 -4.88
N GLN A 21 10.21 2.04 -5.37
CA GLN A 21 10.30 0.60 -5.65
C GLN A 21 9.82 0.31 -7.07
N ARG A 22 10.20 1.15 -8.03
CA ARG A 22 9.74 1.07 -9.42
C ARG A 22 10.00 -0.31 -10.05
N HIS A 23 11.23 -0.81 -9.98
CA HIS A 23 11.58 -2.14 -10.52
C HIS A 23 10.80 -3.26 -9.81
N TYR A 24 10.63 -3.15 -8.50
CA TYR A 24 9.82 -4.11 -7.73
C TYR A 24 8.37 -4.13 -8.21
N ILE A 25 7.76 -2.95 -8.43
CA ILE A 25 6.40 -2.82 -8.95
C ILE A 25 6.26 -3.47 -10.32
N LEU A 26 7.18 -3.21 -11.25
CA LEU A 26 7.15 -3.79 -12.59
C LEU A 26 7.24 -5.31 -12.54
N ASN A 27 8.15 -5.85 -11.73
CA ASN A 27 8.28 -7.29 -11.51
C ASN A 27 7.02 -7.89 -10.87
N LEU A 28 6.39 -7.16 -9.94
CA LEU A 28 5.16 -7.60 -9.30
C LEU A 28 4.00 -7.67 -10.30
N LEU A 29 3.82 -6.64 -11.13
CA LEU A 29 2.83 -6.62 -12.19
C LEU A 29 3.03 -7.76 -13.19
N TYR A 30 4.27 -7.99 -13.60
CA TYR A 30 4.62 -9.11 -14.48
C TYR A 30 4.28 -10.47 -13.84
N LYS A 31 4.72 -10.69 -12.58
CA LYS A 31 4.49 -11.93 -11.84
C LYS A 31 3.00 -12.30 -11.73
N PHE A 32 2.12 -11.30 -11.59
CA PHE A 32 0.68 -11.53 -11.46
C PHE A 32 -0.10 -11.34 -12.77
N GLY A 33 0.59 -11.22 -13.90
CA GLY A 33 -0.04 -11.08 -15.23
C GLY A 33 -0.86 -9.80 -15.37
N MET A 34 -0.42 -8.71 -14.74
CA MET A 34 -1.16 -7.44 -14.67
C MET A 34 -0.42 -6.25 -15.31
N THR A 35 0.54 -6.50 -16.21
CA THR A 35 1.29 -5.47 -16.93
C THR A 35 0.39 -4.56 -17.78
N GLU A 36 -0.63 -5.14 -18.42
CA GLU A 36 -1.59 -4.42 -19.29
C GLU A 36 -2.99 -4.34 -18.65
N CYS A 37 -3.06 -4.29 -17.34
CA CYS A 37 -4.33 -4.24 -16.65
C CYS A 37 -5.03 -2.88 -16.80
N LYS A 38 -6.38 -2.90 -16.82
CA LYS A 38 -7.16 -1.66 -16.84
C LYS A 38 -6.83 -0.79 -15.64
N PRO A 39 -6.43 0.48 -15.84
CA PRO A 39 -6.00 1.37 -14.77
C PRO A 39 -7.10 1.70 -13.77
N MET A 40 -6.69 2.01 -12.53
CA MET A 40 -7.56 2.51 -11.46
C MET A 40 -6.96 3.75 -10.81
N THR A 41 -7.81 4.68 -10.42
CA THR A 41 -7.39 5.95 -9.79
C THR A 41 -7.30 5.88 -8.28
N THR A 42 -7.87 4.84 -7.65
CA THR A 42 -7.86 4.63 -6.20
C THR A 42 -7.56 3.18 -5.87
N PRO A 43 -6.82 2.90 -4.77
CA PRO A 43 -6.48 1.53 -4.38
C PRO A 43 -7.70 0.72 -3.92
N LEU A 44 -8.70 1.37 -3.31
CA LEU A 44 -9.98 0.76 -2.94
C LEU A 44 -11.15 1.66 -3.37
N GLU A 45 -12.35 1.09 -3.40
CA GLU A 45 -13.58 1.84 -3.61
C GLU A 45 -13.95 2.62 -2.36
N ARG A 46 -14.57 3.78 -2.56
CA ARG A 46 -15.14 4.55 -1.45
C ARG A 46 -16.27 3.73 -0.80
N ASN A 47 -16.32 3.76 0.52
CA ASN A 47 -17.34 3.07 1.30
C ASN A 47 -17.43 1.56 1.04
N LEU A 48 -16.32 0.93 0.62
CA LEU A 48 -16.24 -0.51 0.45
C LEU A 48 -16.62 -1.21 1.76
N LYS A 49 -17.70 -1.97 1.71
CA LYS A 49 -18.12 -2.85 2.82
C LYS A 49 -17.60 -4.25 2.53
N ILE A 50 -16.63 -4.68 3.29
CA ILE A 50 -15.97 -5.96 3.13
C ILE A 50 -15.78 -6.61 4.50
N ASP A 51 -16.11 -7.88 4.60
CA ASP A 51 -15.98 -8.69 5.82
C ASP A 51 -15.54 -10.13 5.49
N ALA A 52 -15.33 -10.95 6.50
CA ALA A 52 -14.87 -12.33 6.33
C ALA A 52 -15.83 -13.21 5.53
N SER A 53 -17.11 -12.83 5.41
CA SER A 53 -18.15 -13.58 4.68
C SER A 53 -18.38 -13.05 3.27
N SER A 54 -17.76 -11.94 2.89
CA SER A 54 -18.02 -11.24 1.63
C SER A 54 -17.56 -12.03 0.41
N GLY A 55 -18.49 -12.47 -0.41
CA GLY A 55 -18.22 -13.23 -1.64
C GLY A 55 -18.09 -14.75 -1.41
N THR A 56 -17.75 -15.48 -2.48
CA THR A 56 -17.53 -16.93 -2.45
C THR A 56 -16.09 -17.29 -2.07
N ALA A 57 -15.87 -18.49 -1.56
CA ALA A 57 -14.53 -19.00 -1.31
C ALA A 57 -13.67 -18.93 -2.58
N THR A 58 -12.41 -18.57 -2.44
CA THR A 58 -11.47 -18.56 -3.57
C THR A 58 -10.66 -19.84 -3.62
N SER A 59 -10.41 -20.36 -4.81
CA SER A 59 -9.43 -21.42 -5.05
C SER A 59 -7.98 -20.88 -5.09
N GLU A 60 -7.79 -19.55 -5.17
CA GLU A 60 -6.51 -18.88 -5.34
C GLU A 60 -5.95 -18.34 -4.00
N SER A 61 -6.13 -19.06 -2.89
CA SER A 61 -5.68 -18.61 -1.56
C SER A 61 -4.16 -18.39 -1.49
N ILE A 62 -3.37 -19.25 -2.13
CA ILE A 62 -1.90 -19.11 -2.21
C ILE A 62 -1.53 -17.82 -2.94
N GLN A 63 -2.17 -17.54 -4.06
CA GLN A 63 -1.95 -16.30 -4.82
C GLN A 63 -2.31 -15.07 -3.98
N TYR A 64 -3.41 -15.14 -3.22
CA TYR A 64 -3.81 -14.07 -2.31
C TYR A 64 -2.74 -13.78 -1.26
N HIS A 65 -2.21 -14.81 -0.60
CA HIS A 65 -1.15 -14.66 0.41
C HIS A 65 0.12 -14.05 -0.18
N GLN A 66 0.54 -14.53 -1.34
CA GLN A 66 1.73 -14.01 -2.04
C GLN A 66 1.54 -12.54 -2.42
N LEU A 67 0.34 -12.18 -2.89
CA LEU A 67 0.04 -10.82 -3.32
C LEU A 67 -0.02 -9.86 -2.12
N ILE A 68 -0.70 -10.24 -1.03
CA ILE A 68 -0.73 -9.44 0.21
C ILE A 68 0.69 -9.25 0.75
N GLY A 69 1.49 -10.31 0.86
CA GLY A 69 2.88 -10.21 1.33
C GLY A 69 3.71 -9.24 0.47
N SER A 70 3.56 -9.31 -0.85
CA SER A 70 4.23 -8.39 -1.77
C SER A 70 3.76 -6.94 -1.62
N LEU A 71 2.47 -6.72 -1.39
CA LEU A 71 1.91 -5.39 -1.16
C LEU A 71 2.31 -4.81 0.20
N ILE A 72 2.43 -5.62 1.25
CA ILE A 72 2.97 -5.19 2.55
C ILE A 72 4.39 -4.64 2.36
N TYR A 73 5.24 -5.34 1.62
CA TYR A 73 6.59 -4.85 1.33
C TYR A 73 6.58 -3.53 0.53
N LEU A 74 5.63 -3.35 -0.39
CA LEU A 74 5.48 -2.13 -1.16
C LEU A 74 5.10 -0.92 -0.29
N THR A 75 4.44 -1.11 0.85
CA THR A 75 4.08 -0.01 1.75
C THR A 75 5.29 0.72 2.33
N ILE A 76 6.51 0.15 2.24
CA ILE A 76 7.76 0.80 2.70
C ILE A 76 8.04 2.12 1.97
N THR A 77 7.68 2.24 0.69
CA THR A 77 7.82 3.49 -0.07
C THR A 77 6.49 4.09 -0.49
N ARG A 78 5.39 3.42 -0.17
CA ARG A 78 4.03 3.79 -0.58
C ARG A 78 3.09 3.87 0.62
N PRO A 79 3.24 4.87 1.50
CA PRO A 79 2.38 5.04 2.69
C PRO A 79 0.90 5.11 2.36
N ASN A 80 0.54 5.62 1.19
CA ASN A 80 -0.83 5.71 0.69
C ASN A 80 -1.52 4.36 0.46
N LEU A 81 -0.79 3.26 0.44
CA LEU A 81 -1.34 1.90 0.34
C LEU A 81 -1.58 1.24 1.70
N SER A 82 -1.02 1.77 2.79
CA SER A 82 -0.99 1.11 4.10
C SER A 82 -2.38 0.73 4.61
N TYR A 83 -3.36 1.62 4.50
CA TYR A 83 -4.75 1.32 4.89
C TYR A 83 -5.33 0.16 4.08
N SER A 84 -5.24 0.25 2.76
CA SER A 84 -5.83 -0.74 1.85
C SER A 84 -5.22 -2.13 2.02
N VAL A 85 -3.91 -2.18 2.18
CA VAL A 85 -3.17 -3.44 2.38
C VAL A 85 -3.48 -4.02 3.76
N ASN A 86 -3.50 -3.19 4.82
CA ASN A 86 -3.83 -3.65 6.15
C ASN A 86 -5.27 -4.19 6.24
N LEU A 87 -6.24 -3.50 5.62
CA LEU A 87 -7.63 -3.97 5.57
C LEU A 87 -7.71 -5.36 4.94
N LEU A 88 -7.07 -5.57 3.80
CA LEU A 88 -7.13 -6.85 3.10
C LEU A 88 -6.29 -7.94 3.80
N SER A 89 -5.22 -7.62 4.49
CA SER A 89 -4.43 -8.59 5.24
C SER A 89 -5.20 -9.30 6.36
N GLN A 90 -6.29 -8.70 6.83
CA GLN A 90 -7.16 -9.32 7.85
C GLN A 90 -7.87 -10.59 7.36
N PHE A 91 -7.97 -10.80 6.05
CA PHE A 91 -8.67 -11.94 5.44
C PHE A 91 -7.74 -13.07 5.00
N MET A 92 -6.47 -13.05 5.42
CA MET A 92 -5.48 -14.06 5.00
C MET A 92 -5.85 -15.49 5.43
N GLN A 93 -6.52 -15.67 6.58
CA GLN A 93 -6.90 -17.02 7.03
C GLN A 93 -7.96 -17.69 6.15
N ASN A 94 -8.89 -16.92 5.61
CA ASN A 94 -9.98 -17.42 4.77
C ASN A 94 -10.32 -16.42 3.66
N PRO A 95 -9.45 -16.28 2.65
CA PRO A 95 -9.67 -15.32 1.57
C PRO A 95 -10.86 -15.71 0.70
N ARG A 96 -11.55 -14.71 0.20
CA ARG A 96 -12.70 -14.85 -0.70
C ARG A 96 -12.40 -14.17 -2.04
N ASN A 97 -13.18 -14.51 -3.07
CA ASN A 97 -13.03 -13.92 -4.41
C ASN A 97 -13.11 -12.39 -4.38
N LEU A 98 -13.98 -11.82 -3.54
CA LEU A 98 -14.07 -10.37 -3.38
C LEU A 98 -12.77 -9.78 -2.81
N HIS A 99 -12.15 -10.43 -1.81
CA HIS A 99 -10.87 -10.01 -1.24
C HIS A 99 -9.76 -10.02 -2.30
N LEU A 100 -9.69 -11.08 -3.09
CA LEU A 100 -8.73 -11.19 -4.19
C LEU A 100 -8.94 -10.09 -5.25
N ASN A 101 -10.19 -9.81 -5.64
CA ASN A 101 -10.51 -8.76 -6.60
C ASN A 101 -10.11 -7.37 -6.07
N CYS A 102 -10.33 -7.09 -4.79
CA CYS A 102 -9.88 -5.86 -4.14
C CYS A 102 -8.35 -5.76 -4.14
N THR A 103 -7.65 -6.87 -3.92
CA THR A 103 -6.19 -6.90 -3.95
C THR A 103 -5.66 -6.67 -5.37
N LYS A 104 -6.27 -7.30 -6.39
CA LYS A 104 -5.99 -7.04 -7.81
C LYS A 104 -6.29 -5.58 -8.19
N ARG A 105 -7.28 -4.92 -7.56
CA ARG A 105 -7.54 -3.49 -7.75
C ARG A 105 -6.38 -2.62 -7.26
N ILE A 106 -5.75 -2.97 -6.13
CA ILE A 106 -4.54 -2.26 -5.67
C ILE A 106 -3.44 -2.33 -6.74
N LEU A 107 -3.22 -3.48 -7.37
CA LEU A 107 -2.24 -3.59 -8.47
C LEU A 107 -2.59 -2.69 -9.66
N ARG A 108 -3.87 -2.57 -10.02
CA ARG A 108 -4.31 -1.66 -11.08
C ARG A 108 -4.05 -0.19 -10.74
N TYR A 109 -4.17 0.18 -9.47
CA TYR A 109 -3.81 1.51 -9.00
C TYR A 109 -2.29 1.70 -9.03
N VAL A 110 -1.53 0.70 -8.59
CA VAL A 110 -0.07 0.73 -8.58
C VAL A 110 0.50 0.82 -10.00
N SER A 111 -0.12 0.16 -11.00
CA SER A 111 0.30 0.22 -12.40
C SER A 111 0.25 1.64 -12.99
N THR A 112 -0.64 2.50 -12.51
CA THR A 112 -0.73 3.91 -12.95
C THR A 112 0.17 4.85 -12.17
N THR A 113 0.78 4.37 -11.10
CA THR A 113 1.60 5.17 -10.17
C THR A 113 2.96 4.52 -9.93
N VAL A 114 3.51 3.87 -10.96
CA VAL A 114 4.79 3.12 -10.88
C VAL A 114 5.94 4.00 -10.42
N ASP A 115 5.97 5.26 -10.86
CA ASP A 115 7.03 6.21 -10.56
C ASP A 115 6.83 6.96 -9.23
N TYR A 116 5.80 6.60 -8.45
CA TYR A 116 5.58 7.22 -7.15
C TYR A 116 6.52 6.65 -6.09
N GLY A 117 6.93 7.54 -5.19
CA GLY A 117 7.81 7.24 -4.05
C GLY A 117 7.72 8.33 -3.00
N ILE A 118 8.68 8.39 -2.10
CA ILE A 118 8.81 9.43 -1.09
C ILE A 118 9.95 10.35 -1.47
N LEU A 119 9.67 11.65 -1.59
CA LEU A 119 10.64 12.67 -1.92
C LEU A 119 11.06 13.44 -0.68
N TYR A 120 12.34 13.42 -0.37
CA TYR A 120 12.99 14.23 0.68
C TYR A 120 13.70 15.40 0.02
N LYS A 121 13.11 16.60 0.12
CA LYS A 121 13.66 17.82 -0.50
C LYS A 121 14.84 18.34 0.30
N SER A 122 15.91 18.74 -0.38
CA SER A 122 17.14 19.24 0.26
C SER A 122 16.98 20.61 0.92
N ASN A 123 16.14 21.48 0.38
CA ASN A 123 15.96 22.87 0.87
C ASN A 123 14.67 23.00 1.70
N THR A 124 14.50 22.12 2.68
CA THR A 124 13.32 22.14 3.56
C THR A 124 13.77 22.29 5.00
N THR A 125 13.08 23.13 5.77
CA THR A 125 13.29 23.20 7.22
C THR A 125 13.05 21.83 7.84
N ILE A 126 14.03 21.33 8.59
CA ILE A 126 13.91 20.05 9.30
C ILE A 126 12.96 20.25 10.47
N ARG A 127 11.73 19.82 10.29
CA ARG A 127 10.67 19.85 11.31
C ARG A 127 10.02 18.47 11.38
N LEU A 128 9.88 17.95 12.59
CA LEU A 128 9.11 16.74 12.84
C LEU A 128 7.63 17.10 12.96
N GLU A 129 6.80 16.49 12.12
CA GLU A 129 5.35 16.64 12.16
C GLU A 129 4.69 15.26 12.23
N GLY A 130 3.62 15.16 13.01
CA GLY A 130 2.86 13.92 13.16
C GLY A 130 1.37 14.16 13.01
N TYR A 131 0.71 13.26 12.29
CA TYR A 131 -0.74 13.22 12.12
C TYR A 131 -1.25 11.86 12.54
N THR A 132 -2.33 11.82 13.29
CA THR A 132 -3.01 10.59 13.70
C THR A 132 -4.49 10.70 13.41
N ASP A 133 -5.09 9.56 13.06
CA ASP A 133 -6.53 9.45 12.84
C ASP A 133 -7.01 8.08 13.32
N ALA A 134 -8.25 7.99 13.79
CA ALA A 134 -8.87 6.74 14.18
C ALA A 134 -10.37 6.78 13.90
N ASP A 135 -10.89 5.76 13.21
CA ASP A 135 -12.33 5.59 13.08
C ASP A 135 -12.92 5.06 14.39
N TRP A 136 -14.14 5.48 14.72
CA TRP A 136 -14.86 4.97 15.87
C TRP A 136 -15.66 3.72 15.50
N ALA A 137 -15.22 2.53 16.00
CA ALA A 137 -15.92 1.27 15.79
C ALA A 137 -16.29 0.99 14.31
N GLY A 138 -15.42 1.38 13.37
CA GLY A 138 -15.72 1.39 11.93
C GLY A 138 -15.92 -0.01 11.35
N TYR A 139 -15.33 -1.04 11.95
CA TYR A 139 -15.53 -2.42 11.51
C TYR A 139 -16.75 -3.05 12.17
N LYS A 140 -17.78 -3.30 11.37
CA LYS A 140 -19.10 -3.73 11.88
C LYS A 140 -19.12 -5.07 12.60
N ALA A 141 -18.21 -5.99 12.26
CA ALA A 141 -18.23 -7.35 12.80
C ALA A 141 -17.76 -7.43 14.25
N ASP A 142 -16.73 -6.68 14.64
CA ASP A 142 -16.14 -6.73 15.98
C ASP A 142 -16.07 -5.36 16.69
N ARG A 143 -16.62 -4.31 16.06
CA ARG A 143 -16.67 -2.94 16.58
C ARG A 143 -15.29 -2.36 16.92
N ARG A 144 -14.22 -2.90 16.34
CA ARG A 144 -12.88 -2.35 16.50
C ARG A 144 -12.66 -1.16 15.59
N SER A 145 -11.83 -0.25 16.06
CA SER A 145 -11.39 0.92 15.33
C SER A 145 -10.13 0.61 14.54
N THR A 146 -10.00 1.22 13.36
CA THR A 146 -8.73 1.29 12.64
C THR A 146 -8.05 2.59 13.02
N SER A 147 -6.80 2.51 13.49
CA SER A 147 -5.99 3.69 13.80
C SER A 147 -4.89 3.84 12.75
N GLY A 148 -4.60 5.07 12.40
CA GLY A 148 -3.51 5.41 11.50
C GLY A 148 -2.66 6.54 12.04
N PHE A 149 -1.39 6.54 11.66
CA PHE A 149 -0.51 7.69 11.88
C PHE A 149 0.47 7.84 10.72
N VAL A 150 0.95 9.05 10.55
CA VAL A 150 2.09 9.38 9.70
C VAL A 150 2.95 10.43 10.39
N PHE A 151 4.25 10.18 10.45
CA PHE A 151 5.25 11.17 10.84
C PHE A 151 6.09 11.55 9.64
N SER A 152 6.37 12.84 9.49
CA SER A 152 7.26 13.39 8.48
C SER A 152 8.42 14.14 9.12
N LEU A 153 9.55 14.15 8.44
CA LEU A 153 10.69 14.98 8.77
C LEU A 153 10.98 15.89 7.56
N GLY A 154 10.79 17.19 7.76
CA GLY A 154 10.79 18.13 6.66
C GLY A 154 9.69 17.80 5.63
N SER A 155 10.07 17.47 4.39
CA SER A 155 9.11 17.22 3.30
C SER A 155 8.69 15.76 3.12
N GLY A 156 9.36 14.81 3.77
CA GLY A 156 9.17 13.38 3.53
C GLY A 156 8.62 12.61 4.72
N ALA A 157 7.73 11.65 4.48
CA ALA A 157 7.28 10.72 5.50
C ALA A 157 8.42 9.79 5.92
N ILE A 158 8.57 9.57 7.23
CA ILE A 158 9.63 8.72 7.82
C ILE A 158 9.07 7.53 8.61
N SER A 159 7.81 7.61 9.05
CA SER A 159 7.15 6.52 9.77
C SER A 159 5.64 6.61 9.56
N TRP A 160 4.99 5.49 9.34
CA TRP A 160 3.54 5.41 9.17
C TRP A 160 3.02 4.03 9.51
N SER A 161 1.77 3.99 9.90
CA SER A 161 1.05 2.74 10.11
C SER A 161 -0.44 2.97 9.89
N SER A 162 -1.13 1.93 9.48
CA SER A 162 -2.58 1.83 9.57
C SER A 162 -2.87 0.46 10.14
N LYS A 163 -3.54 0.38 11.28
CA LYS A 163 -3.74 -0.87 12.00
C LYS A 163 -5.11 -0.88 12.69
N LYS A 164 -5.77 -2.04 12.61
CA LYS A 164 -7.00 -2.36 13.35
C LYS A 164 -6.67 -2.93 14.71
#